data_e512430e96ef203f33fd2d52da411a57
#
_entry.id   e512430e96ef203f33fd2d52da411a57
#
_cell.length_a   1.000
_cell.length_b   1.000
_cell.length_c   1.000
_cell.angle_alpha   90.00
_cell.angle_beta   90.00
_cell.angle_gamma   90.00
#
_symmetry.space_group_name_H-M   'P 1'
#
loop_
_entity.id
_entity.type
_entity.pdbx_description
1 polymer ?
#
loop_
_entity_poly.entity_id
_entity_poly.type
_entity_poly.pdbx_seq_one_letter_code
_entity_poly.pdbx_strand_id
1 'polypeptide(L)'
;MSPKKLPETIAQRTLRGMELLTQTDAYGVEVGLLATGKRYTVLISIHDPAGSAVTTRFTARLGVWSQWLQGLGLDDRVTGASLSVQTRENGSSSAIVGLSFTARPRPGADRKPLQRPQMVEEISTHLARILDGLRESSAGLMVRVCTAQDIVDLVRVAFDSSIAADVETARASGGTGLSWTDAPPRHEATAAAFYGHDRAVSTSWTMATRADEELPPLDFDTVLVPAPGVLCKRATLIYRIAPALEATLAPFGVVVTADVGGANGVPMAQALPSRQSLRTRLRLRAATSAQDTTFLAGLPLDLATPHMVMVPRELKETA
;
A
#
# COMPACT_ATOMS: atom_id res chain seq x y z
N MET A 1 1.86 42.18 -5.76
CA MET A 1 2.56 41.02 -6.33
C MET A 1 1.82 39.76 -5.86
N SER A 2 1.19 39.02 -6.77
CA SER A 2 0.58 37.73 -6.45
C SER A 2 1.70 36.76 -6.02
N PRO A 3 1.55 36.00 -4.92
CA PRO A 3 2.54 35.02 -4.52
C PRO A 3 2.74 34.01 -5.65
N LYS A 4 3.99 33.82 -6.07
CA LYS A 4 4.35 32.84 -7.09
C LYS A 4 3.97 31.47 -6.52
N LYS A 5 2.98 30.82 -7.15
CA LYS A 5 2.54 29.48 -6.76
C LYS A 5 3.74 28.55 -6.91
N LEU A 6 4.21 27.94 -5.81
CA LEU A 6 5.26 26.93 -5.87
C LEU A 6 4.81 25.78 -6.78
N PRO A 7 5.73 25.16 -7.54
CA PRO A 7 5.38 24.01 -8.36
C PRO A 7 4.88 22.86 -7.47
N GLU A 8 3.84 22.18 -7.95
CA GLU A 8 3.32 21.00 -7.25
C GLU A 8 4.36 19.88 -7.21
N THR A 9 4.47 19.27 -6.06
CA THR A 9 5.33 18.11 -5.83
C THR A 9 4.74 16.85 -6.48
N ILE A 10 5.53 15.77 -6.56
CA ILE A 10 5.08 14.50 -7.15
C ILE A 10 3.90 13.92 -6.35
N ALA A 11 3.99 13.90 -5.01
CA ALA A 11 2.92 13.36 -4.19
C ALA A 11 1.63 14.18 -4.31
N GLN A 12 1.72 15.52 -4.24
CA GLN A 12 0.57 16.40 -4.41
C GLN A 12 -0.11 16.20 -5.76
N ARG A 13 0.68 16.13 -6.84
CA ARG A 13 0.15 15.92 -8.20
C ARG A 13 -0.51 14.54 -8.32
N THR A 14 0.13 13.50 -7.81
CA THR A 14 -0.36 12.12 -7.89
C THR A 14 -1.69 11.97 -7.15
N LEU A 15 -1.76 12.44 -5.90
CA LEU A 15 -2.96 12.33 -5.08
C LEU A 15 -4.10 13.22 -5.56
N ARG A 16 -3.82 14.40 -6.11
CA ARG A 16 -4.84 15.25 -6.76
C ARG A 16 -5.42 14.61 -8.02
N GLY A 17 -4.67 13.75 -8.69
CA GLY A 17 -5.17 12.97 -9.84
C GLY A 17 -6.11 11.82 -9.44
N MET A 18 -6.29 11.59 -8.15
CA MET A 18 -7.18 10.58 -7.59
C MET A 18 -8.42 11.25 -7.01
N GLU A 19 -9.57 10.62 -7.18
CA GLU A 19 -10.84 11.02 -6.60
C GLU A 19 -11.23 10.01 -5.52
N LEU A 20 -11.51 10.49 -4.31
CA LEU A 20 -12.03 9.65 -3.24
C LEU A 20 -13.55 9.67 -3.28
N LEU A 21 -14.14 8.50 -3.44
CA LEU A 21 -15.57 8.26 -3.50
C LEU A 21 -16.04 7.53 -2.23
N THR A 22 -17.24 7.81 -1.81
CA THR A 22 -17.93 7.07 -0.77
C THR A 22 -19.07 6.29 -1.39
N GLN A 23 -19.16 5.01 -1.07
CA GLN A 23 -20.23 4.12 -1.49
C GLN A 23 -20.74 3.35 -0.28
N THR A 24 -22.02 2.97 -0.30
CA THR A 24 -22.59 2.05 0.66
C THR A 24 -22.79 0.70 -0.01
N ASP A 25 -22.32 -0.38 0.61
CA ASP A 25 -22.51 -1.73 0.10
C ASP A 25 -23.96 -2.23 0.33
N ALA A 26 -24.25 -3.45 -0.13
CA ALA A 26 -25.59 -4.06 0.00
C ALA A 26 -26.02 -4.29 1.47
N TYR A 27 -25.11 -4.21 2.42
CA TYR A 27 -25.36 -4.37 3.86
C TYR A 27 -25.41 -3.04 4.62
N GLY A 28 -25.33 -1.91 3.92
CA GLY A 28 -25.33 -0.59 4.54
C GLY A 28 -23.97 -0.16 5.09
N VAL A 29 -22.89 -0.88 4.78
CA VAL A 29 -21.53 -0.55 5.21
C VAL A 29 -20.91 0.45 4.25
N GLU A 30 -20.31 1.52 4.80
CA GLU A 30 -19.59 2.50 4.01
C GLU A 30 -18.28 1.90 3.46
N VAL A 31 -18.03 2.13 2.19
CA VAL A 31 -16.84 1.72 1.45
C VAL A 31 -16.19 2.95 0.81
N GLY A 32 -14.93 3.20 1.12
CA GLY A 32 -14.11 4.19 0.44
C GLY A 32 -13.50 3.60 -0.85
N LEU A 33 -13.59 4.36 -1.95
CA LEU A 33 -13.07 3.98 -3.25
C LEU A 33 -12.16 5.09 -3.78
N LEU A 34 -10.94 4.74 -4.13
CA LEU A 34 -10.04 5.66 -4.86
C LEU A 34 -10.20 5.43 -6.36
N ALA A 35 -10.61 6.46 -7.08
CA ALA A 35 -10.75 6.43 -8.53
C ALA A 35 -9.60 7.17 -9.22
N THR A 36 -8.95 6.51 -10.18
CA THR A 36 -7.91 7.09 -11.04
C THR A 36 -8.23 6.77 -12.49
N GLY A 37 -8.87 7.69 -13.18
CA GLY A 37 -9.37 7.46 -14.53
C GLY A 37 -10.42 6.34 -14.57
N LYS A 38 -10.05 5.18 -15.13
CA LYS A 38 -10.93 3.99 -15.23
C LYS A 38 -10.56 2.87 -14.25
N ARG A 39 -9.64 3.12 -13.35
CA ARG A 39 -9.25 2.20 -12.27
C ARG A 39 -9.84 2.65 -10.96
N TYR A 40 -10.17 1.68 -10.11
CA TYR A 40 -10.75 1.89 -8.80
C TYR A 40 -9.99 1.03 -7.80
N THR A 41 -9.59 1.61 -6.69
CA THR A 41 -8.87 0.89 -5.63
C THR A 41 -9.69 0.89 -4.35
N VAL A 42 -9.92 -0.30 -3.80
CA VAL A 42 -10.51 -0.52 -2.48
C VAL A 42 -9.39 -0.85 -1.51
N LEU A 43 -9.45 -0.30 -0.30
CA LEU A 43 -8.55 -0.66 0.77
C LEU A 43 -9.28 -1.51 1.83
N ILE A 44 -8.61 -2.56 2.28
CA ILE A 44 -9.10 -3.46 3.32
C ILE A 44 -8.07 -3.46 4.45
N SER A 45 -8.48 -3.09 5.66
CA SER A 45 -7.61 -3.10 6.83
C SER A 45 -7.70 -4.44 7.55
N ILE A 46 -6.55 -4.91 8.03
CA ILE A 46 -6.39 -6.10 8.84
C ILE A 46 -5.64 -5.67 10.10
N HIS A 47 -6.21 -5.92 11.27
CA HIS A 47 -5.60 -5.58 12.56
C HIS A 47 -5.87 -6.63 13.63
N ASP A 48 -5.01 -6.68 14.62
CA ASP A 48 -5.18 -7.55 15.78
C ASP A 48 -6.10 -6.87 16.79
N PRO A 49 -7.28 -7.42 17.09
CA PRO A 49 -8.19 -6.85 18.09
C PRO A 49 -7.61 -6.84 19.50
N ALA A 50 -6.63 -7.68 19.78
CA ALA A 50 -5.95 -7.71 21.09
C ALA A 50 -4.92 -6.58 21.26
N GLY A 51 -4.65 -5.78 20.22
CA GLY A 51 -3.71 -4.66 20.26
C GLY A 51 -2.26 -5.08 20.56
N SER A 52 -1.99 -6.39 20.55
CA SER A 52 -0.66 -6.89 20.87
C SER A 52 0.32 -6.59 19.73
N ALA A 53 1.56 -6.30 20.08
CA ALA A 53 2.68 -6.11 19.17
C ALA A 53 2.99 -7.42 18.41
N VAL A 54 2.19 -7.76 17.39
CA VAL A 54 2.26 -9.07 16.77
C VAL A 54 2.63 -8.99 15.30
N THR A 55 3.78 -8.40 15.03
CA THR A 55 4.43 -8.53 13.71
C THR A 55 4.44 -10.00 13.28
N THR A 56 4.77 -10.91 14.18
CA THR A 56 4.82 -12.37 13.96
C THR A 56 3.49 -12.96 13.45
N ARG A 57 2.32 -12.47 13.91
CA ARG A 57 1.03 -12.96 13.38
C ARG A 57 0.80 -12.55 11.94
N PHE A 58 1.17 -11.33 11.57
CA PHE A 58 1.04 -10.85 10.20
C PHE A 58 2.02 -11.56 9.28
N THR A 59 3.28 -11.68 9.70
CA THR A 59 4.32 -12.34 8.89
C THR A 59 4.03 -13.83 8.67
N ALA A 60 3.49 -14.52 9.68
CA ALA A 60 3.04 -15.91 9.54
C ALA A 60 1.86 -16.10 8.57
N ARG A 61 1.11 -15.03 8.24
CA ARG A 61 -0.02 -15.07 7.31
C ARG A 61 0.34 -14.65 5.88
N LEU A 62 1.52 -14.08 5.67
CA LEU A 62 1.90 -13.52 4.37
C LEU A 62 1.78 -14.54 3.23
N GLY A 63 2.19 -15.81 3.45
CA GLY A 63 2.05 -16.87 2.45
C GLY A 63 0.59 -17.13 2.09
N VAL A 64 -0.26 -17.29 3.09
CA VAL A 64 -1.70 -17.55 2.88
C VAL A 64 -2.37 -16.38 2.17
N TRP A 65 -2.06 -15.15 2.57
CA TRP A 65 -2.59 -13.96 1.90
C TRP A 65 -2.05 -13.81 0.48
N SER A 66 -0.79 -14.16 0.24
CA SER A 66 -0.21 -14.16 -1.10
C SER A 66 -0.95 -15.12 -2.03
N GLN A 67 -1.21 -16.35 -1.59
CA GLN A 67 -1.97 -17.34 -2.35
C GLN A 67 -3.41 -16.87 -2.61
N TRP A 68 -4.07 -16.31 -1.59
CA TRP A 68 -5.41 -15.76 -1.74
C TRP A 68 -5.43 -14.62 -2.79
N LEU A 69 -4.46 -13.69 -2.74
CA LEU A 69 -4.33 -12.61 -3.73
C LEU A 69 -4.11 -13.14 -5.15
N GLN A 70 -3.27 -14.16 -5.31
CA GLN A 70 -3.04 -14.80 -6.61
C GLN A 70 -4.34 -15.38 -7.19
N GLY A 71 -5.17 -16.00 -6.34
CA GLY A 71 -6.48 -16.52 -6.73
C GLY A 71 -7.47 -15.45 -7.25
N LEU A 72 -7.36 -14.19 -6.76
CA LEU A 72 -8.20 -13.09 -7.24
C LEU A 72 -7.89 -12.70 -8.70
N GLY A 73 -6.74 -13.07 -9.22
CA GLY A 73 -6.37 -12.83 -10.60
C GLY A 73 -7.27 -13.50 -11.62
N LEU A 74 -8.08 -14.48 -11.23
CA LEU A 74 -9.08 -15.11 -12.10
C LEU A 74 -10.27 -14.19 -12.41
N ASP A 75 -10.50 -13.15 -11.60
CA ASP A 75 -11.48 -12.12 -11.90
C ASP A 75 -10.92 -11.16 -12.97
N ASP A 76 -11.61 -11.03 -14.09
CA ASP A 76 -11.19 -10.20 -15.22
C ASP A 76 -11.22 -8.68 -14.95
N ARG A 77 -11.81 -8.26 -13.83
CA ARG A 77 -11.87 -6.88 -13.37
C ARG A 77 -10.72 -6.52 -12.43
N VAL A 78 -10.15 -7.50 -11.72
CA VAL A 78 -9.01 -7.26 -10.83
C VAL A 78 -7.74 -7.14 -11.66
N THR A 79 -7.08 -5.99 -11.58
CA THR A 79 -5.86 -5.68 -12.36
C THR A 79 -4.59 -5.64 -11.53
N GLY A 80 -4.73 -5.56 -10.23
CA GLY A 80 -3.59 -5.52 -9.34
C GLY A 80 -4.02 -5.61 -7.88
N ALA A 81 -3.05 -5.89 -7.05
CA ALA A 81 -3.22 -5.87 -5.61
C ALA A 81 -1.93 -5.41 -4.94
N SER A 82 -2.04 -4.98 -3.70
CA SER A 82 -0.91 -4.73 -2.81
C SER A 82 -1.24 -5.25 -1.42
N LEU A 83 -0.22 -5.77 -0.74
CA LEU A 83 -0.29 -6.18 0.65
C LEU A 83 0.79 -5.41 1.41
N SER A 84 0.39 -4.44 2.20
CA SER A 84 1.26 -3.59 2.99
C SER A 84 1.16 -3.98 4.46
N VAL A 85 2.26 -4.40 5.06
CA VAL A 85 2.39 -4.63 6.51
C VAL A 85 3.27 -3.54 7.08
N GLN A 86 2.84 -2.95 8.18
CA GLN A 86 3.58 -1.90 8.86
C GLN A 86 3.65 -2.13 10.36
N THR A 87 4.74 -1.66 10.95
CA THR A 87 4.96 -1.68 12.40
C THR A 87 5.46 -0.31 12.84
N ARG A 88 4.87 0.23 13.88
CA ARG A 88 5.26 1.51 14.47
C ARG A 88 6.25 1.32 15.63
N GLU A 89 6.88 2.42 16.05
CA GLU A 89 7.86 2.43 17.14
C GLU A 89 7.30 1.84 18.44
N ASN A 90 6.01 2.08 18.74
CA ASN A 90 5.32 1.52 19.92
C ASN A 90 5.02 0.01 19.81
N GLY A 91 5.43 -0.64 18.71
CA GLY A 91 5.19 -2.05 18.45
C GLY A 91 3.81 -2.37 17.84
N SER A 92 2.91 -1.40 17.70
CA SER A 92 1.62 -1.66 17.04
C SER A 92 1.84 -2.03 15.57
N SER A 93 1.13 -3.06 15.11
CA SER A 93 1.23 -3.56 13.74
C SER A 93 -0.14 -3.59 13.07
N SER A 94 -0.16 -3.35 11.77
CA SER A 94 -1.36 -3.47 10.95
C SER A 94 -0.99 -3.90 9.53
N ALA A 95 -1.96 -4.48 8.83
CA ALA A 95 -1.82 -4.75 7.41
C ALA A 95 -2.97 -4.10 6.62
N ILE A 96 -2.66 -3.67 5.41
CA ILE A 96 -3.61 -3.12 4.45
C ILE A 96 -3.49 -3.88 3.15
N VAL A 97 -4.61 -4.37 2.66
CA VAL A 97 -4.72 -4.91 1.29
C VAL A 97 -5.34 -3.83 0.42
N GLY A 98 -4.67 -3.47 -0.67
CA GLY A 98 -5.22 -2.65 -1.74
C GLY A 98 -5.61 -3.56 -2.91
N LEU A 99 -6.84 -3.46 -3.38
CA LEU A 99 -7.34 -4.20 -4.55
C LEU A 99 -7.72 -3.21 -5.64
N SER A 100 -7.16 -3.41 -6.82
CA SER A 100 -7.39 -2.55 -7.97
C SER A 100 -8.27 -3.22 -9.00
N PHE A 101 -9.31 -2.52 -9.39
CA PHE A 101 -10.32 -2.93 -10.36
C PHE A 101 -10.28 -2.03 -11.59
N THR A 102 -10.70 -2.55 -12.73
CA THR A 102 -10.83 -1.78 -13.96
C THR A 102 -12.24 -1.82 -14.51
N ALA A 103 -12.71 -0.66 -15.00
CA ALA A 103 -13.96 -0.58 -15.75
C ALA A 103 -13.85 -1.21 -17.15
N ARG A 104 -12.63 -1.46 -17.66
CA ARG A 104 -12.38 -2.17 -18.92
C ARG A 104 -11.98 -3.60 -18.59
N PRO A 105 -12.73 -4.60 -19.07
CA PRO A 105 -12.29 -5.99 -18.91
C PRO A 105 -10.98 -6.23 -19.66
N ARG A 106 -10.30 -7.31 -19.31
CA ARG A 106 -9.07 -7.72 -20.02
C ARG A 106 -9.36 -8.00 -21.50
N PRO A 107 -8.35 -7.81 -22.36
CA PRO A 107 -8.44 -8.25 -23.74
C PRO A 107 -8.84 -9.74 -23.82
N GLY A 108 -9.84 -10.05 -24.64
CA GLY A 108 -10.37 -11.41 -24.79
C GLY A 108 -11.48 -11.80 -23.80
N ALA A 109 -11.76 -11.01 -22.80
CA ALA A 109 -12.92 -11.24 -21.93
C ALA A 109 -14.22 -10.87 -22.66
N ASP A 110 -15.23 -11.75 -22.56
CA ASP A 110 -16.57 -11.52 -23.17
C ASP A 110 -17.43 -10.60 -22.28
N ARG A 111 -16.90 -9.42 -21.96
CA ARG A 111 -17.57 -8.41 -21.15
C ARG A 111 -17.40 -7.02 -21.74
N LYS A 112 -18.42 -6.17 -21.56
CA LYS A 112 -18.38 -4.77 -21.99
C LYS A 112 -17.72 -3.88 -20.94
N PRO A 113 -17.10 -2.76 -21.36
CA PRO A 113 -16.68 -1.69 -20.43
C PRO A 113 -17.87 -1.18 -19.62
N LEU A 114 -17.65 -0.96 -18.32
CA LEU A 114 -18.68 -0.43 -17.43
C LEU A 114 -18.56 1.10 -17.30
N GLN A 115 -19.70 1.75 -17.10
CA GLN A 115 -19.74 3.14 -16.66
C GLN A 115 -19.46 3.19 -15.13
N ARG A 116 -19.09 4.38 -14.64
CA ARG A 116 -18.73 4.56 -13.22
C ARG A 116 -19.77 3.98 -12.23
N PRO A 117 -21.08 4.29 -12.32
CA PRO A 117 -22.06 3.75 -11.37
C PRO A 117 -22.12 2.22 -11.40
N GLN A 118 -22.11 1.62 -12.58
CA GLN A 118 -22.11 0.17 -12.75
C GLN A 118 -20.84 -0.47 -12.18
N MET A 119 -19.68 0.17 -12.35
CA MET A 119 -18.42 -0.34 -11.80
C MET A 119 -18.41 -0.30 -10.29
N VAL A 120 -18.95 0.76 -9.68
CA VAL A 120 -19.05 0.90 -8.22
C VAL A 120 -19.99 -0.18 -7.66
N GLU A 121 -21.12 -0.42 -8.29
CA GLU A 121 -22.05 -1.48 -7.93
C GLU A 121 -21.43 -2.88 -8.05
N GLU A 122 -20.72 -3.15 -9.15
CA GLU A 122 -20.03 -4.42 -9.36
C GLU A 122 -18.95 -4.68 -8.30
N ILE A 123 -18.15 -3.66 -7.96
CA ILE A 123 -17.16 -3.76 -6.88
C ILE A 123 -17.86 -4.10 -5.56
N SER A 124 -18.93 -3.38 -5.21
CA SER A 124 -19.67 -3.61 -3.97
C SER A 124 -20.22 -5.04 -3.88
N THR A 125 -20.72 -5.57 -4.99
CA THR A 125 -21.24 -6.95 -5.07
C THR A 125 -20.13 -7.99 -4.90
N HIS A 126 -18.98 -7.79 -5.53
CA HIS A 126 -17.85 -8.73 -5.43
C HIS A 126 -17.13 -8.66 -4.09
N LEU A 127 -17.16 -7.49 -3.45
CA LEU A 127 -16.39 -7.22 -2.23
C LEU A 127 -16.77 -8.15 -1.08
N ALA A 128 -18.05 -8.50 -0.91
CA ALA A 128 -18.49 -9.42 0.13
C ALA A 128 -17.78 -10.78 0.03
N ARG A 129 -17.77 -11.37 -1.17
CA ARG A 129 -17.11 -12.66 -1.44
C ARG A 129 -15.60 -12.58 -1.23
N ILE A 130 -14.99 -11.47 -1.66
CA ILE A 130 -13.56 -11.21 -1.49
C ILE A 130 -13.21 -11.12 -0.01
N LEU A 131 -14.03 -10.42 0.77
CA LEU A 131 -13.84 -10.29 2.21
C LEU A 131 -13.98 -11.60 2.96
N ASP A 132 -14.92 -12.47 2.57
CA ASP A 132 -15.10 -13.78 3.22
C ASP A 132 -13.84 -14.64 3.08
N GLY A 133 -13.27 -14.75 1.89
CA GLY A 133 -12.01 -15.46 1.68
C GLY A 133 -10.83 -14.86 2.45
N LEU A 134 -10.78 -13.52 2.58
CA LEU A 134 -9.76 -12.86 3.37
C LEU A 134 -9.96 -13.08 4.88
N ARG A 135 -11.19 -13.07 5.38
CA ARG A 135 -11.51 -13.35 6.78
C ARG A 135 -11.12 -14.78 7.17
N GLU A 136 -11.41 -15.76 6.32
CA GLU A 136 -11.00 -17.16 6.53
C GLU A 136 -9.47 -17.28 6.62
N SER A 137 -8.75 -16.64 5.71
CA SER A 137 -7.28 -16.65 5.68
C SER A 137 -6.63 -15.82 6.80
N SER A 138 -7.41 -14.98 7.49
CA SER A 138 -6.97 -14.06 8.55
C SER A 138 -7.46 -14.48 9.93
N ALA A 139 -7.65 -15.77 10.21
CA ALA A 139 -8.23 -16.27 11.46
C ALA A 139 -7.62 -15.60 12.71
N GLY A 140 -8.50 -15.04 13.56
CA GLY A 140 -8.13 -14.33 14.79
C GLY A 140 -7.73 -12.85 14.57
N LEU A 141 -7.76 -12.36 13.32
CA LEU A 141 -7.56 -10.95 12.99
C LEU A 141 -8.89 -10.32 12.55
N MET A 142 -9.03 -9.02 12.76
CA MET A 142 -10.19 -8.27 12.32
C MET A 142 -9.95 -7.74 10.90
N VAL A 143 -10.85 -8.06 9.98
CA VAL A 143 -10.81 -7.66 8.58
C VAL A 143 -12.00 -6.76 8.29
N ARG A 144 -11.75 -5.54 7.82
CA ARG A 144 -12.81 -4.61 7.42
C ARG A 144 -12.40 -3.77 6.21
N VAL A 145 -13.39 -3.38 5.42
CA VAL A 145 -13.18 -2.39 4.35
C VAL A 145 -12.89 -1.02 4.98
N CYS A 146 -12.02 -0.27 4.36
CA CYS A 146 -11.76 1.11 4.77
C CYS A 146 -12.87 2.04 4.25
N THR A 147 -13.37 2.89 5.13
CA THR A 147 -14.23 4.02 4.76
C THR A 147 -13.42 5.08 4.03
N ALA A 148 -14.08 6.08 3.46
CA ALA A 148 -13.38 7.23 2.88
C ALA A 148 -12.50 7.94 3.92
N GLN A 149 -13.00 8.12 5.16
CA GLN A 149 -12.23 8.73 6.25
C GLN A 149 -11.00 7.88 6.63
N ASP A 150 -11.14 6.54 6.68
CA ASP A 150 -10.01 5.65 6.93
C ASP A 150 -8.89 5.81 5.90
N ILE A 151 -9.26 6.01 4.63
CA ILE A 151 -8.29 6.21 3.53
C ILE A 151 -7.56 7.55 3.68
N VAL A 152 -8.30 8.63 3.99
CA VAL A 152 -7.70 9.95 4.27
C VAL A 152 -6.69 9.85 5.39
N ASP A 153 -7.10 9.27 6.51
CA ASP A 153 -6.28 9.13 7.72
C ASP A 153 -5.03 8.27 7.45
N LEU A 154 -5.20 7.16 6.74
CA LEU A 154 -4.10 6.26 6.37
C LEU A 154 -3.04 7.01 5.54
N VAL A 155 -3.48 7.73 4.52
CA VAL A 155 -2.57 8.50 3.64
C VAL A 155 -1.91 9.63 4.42
N ARG A 156 -2.67 10.35 5.24
CA ARG A 156 -2.15 11.45 6.06
C ARG A 156 -1.08 10.96 7.04
N VAL A 157 -1.33 9.85 7.75
CA VAL A 157 -0.36 9.22 8.67
C VAL A 157 0.85 8.67 7.91
N ALA A 158 0.69 8.17 6.69
CA ALA A 158 1.81 7.72 5.88
C ALA A 158 2.79 8.85 5.54
N PHE A 159 2.30 10.08 5.34
CA PHE A 159 3.13 11.26 5.13
C PHE A 159 3.59 11.94 6.42
N ASP A 160 2.94 11.69 7.55
CA ASP A 160 3.39 12.21 8.85
C ASP A 160 3.16 11.15 9.93
N SER A 161 4.06 10.18 10.00
CA SER A 161 3.96 9.07 10.96
C SER A 161 3.94 9.54 12.42
N SER A 162 4.36 10.78 12.70
CA SER A 162 4.39 11.36 14.05
C SER A 162 2.99 11.65 14.60
N ILE A 163 1.97 11.83 13.74
CA ILE A 163 0.58 12.12 14.16
C ILE A 163 -0.27 10.86 14.35
N ALA A 164 0.31 9.67 14.22
CA ALA A 164 -0.47 8.43 14.24
C ALA A 164 -1.32 8.27 15.52
N ALA A 165 -0.76 8.60 16.69
CA ALA A 165 -1.48 8.53 17.96
C ALA A 165 -2.62 9.56 18.06
N ASP A 166 -2.41 10.77 17.52
CA ASP A 166 -3.43 11.82 17.48
C ASP A 166 -4.60 11.41 16.59
N VAL A 167 -4.30 10.82 15.43
CA VAL A 167 -5.31 10.29 14.51
C VAL A 167 -6.10 9.15 15.16
N GLU A 168 -5.46 8.22 15.86
CA GLU A 168 -6.13 7.15 16.58
C GLU A 168 -7.06 7.69 17.68
N THR A 169 -6.60 8.68 18.43
CA THR A 169 -7.41 9.36 19.46
C THR A 169 -8.60 10.08 18.85
N ALA A 170 -8.40 10.81 17.77
CA ALA A 170 -9.48 11.52 17.08
C ALA A 170 -10.54 10.54 16.51
N ARG A 171 -10.11 9.41 15.95
CA ARG A 171 -11.00 8.34 15.48
C ARG A 171 -11.88 7.80 16.61
N ALA A 172 -11.29 7.52 17.76
CA ALA A 172 -12.04 7.07 18.94
C ALA A 172 -13.04 8.12 19.44
N SER A 173 -12.81 9.40 19.14
CA SER A 173 -13.64 10.55 19.56
C SER A 173 -14.63 11.02 18.48
N GLY A 174 -14.82 10.28 17.39
CA GLY A 174 -15.81 10.58 16.35
C GLY A 174 -15.25 10.96 14.99
N GLY A 175 -13.94 10.92 14.80
CA GLY A 175 -13.26 11.11 13.51
C GLY A 175 -12.26 12.27 13.52
N THR A 176 -11.40 12.29 12.51
CA THR A 176 -10.33 13.31 12.39
C THR A 176 -10.81 14.61 11.75
N GLY A 177 -11.94 14.57 11.02
CA GLY A 177 -12.46 15.69 10.24
C GLY A 177 -11.55 16.10 9.06
N LEU A 178 -10.50 15.32 8.76
CA LEU A 178 -9.64 15.56 7.60
C LEU A 178 -10.38 15.22 6.31
N SER A 179 -10.11 15.98 5.26
CA SER A 179 -10.61 15.73 3.90
C SER A 179 -9.53 15.14 3.00
N TRP A 180 -9.89 14.67 1.80
CA TRP A 180 -8.92 14.18 0.83
C TRP A 180 -7.88 15.24 0.43
N THR A 181 -8.24 16.51 0.47
CA THR A 181 -7.31 17.62 0.20
C THR A 181 -6.27 17.83 1.30
N ASP A 182 -6.50 17.28 2.50
CA ASP A 182 -5.56 17.33 3.62
C ASP A 182 -4.62 16.11 3.66
N ALA A 183 -4.92 15.06 2.89
CA ALA A 183 -4.15 13.82 2.86
C ALA A 183 -2.72 13.98 2.30
N PRO A 184 -2.46 14.77 1.22
CA PRO A 184 -1.11 15.01 0.72
C PRO A 184 -0.23 15.73 1.72
N PRO A 185 1.09 15.56 1.65
CA PRO A 185 2.03 16.29 2.51
C PRO A 185 1.99 17.78 2.19
N ARG A 186 2.16 18.61 3.22
CA ARG A 186 2.22 20.07 3.08
C ARG A 186 3.61 20.54 2.63
N HIS A 187 4.65 19.82 3.05
CA HIS A 187 6.05 20.10 2.73
C HIS A 187 6.71 18.83 2.23
N GLU A 188 7.48 18.95 1.17
CA GLU A 188 8.22 17.85 0.58
C GLU A 188 9.63 18.29 0.20
N ALA A 189 10.60 17.38 0.39
CA ALA A 189 11.98 17.53 -0.06
C ALA A 189 12.53 16.17 -0.46
N THR A 190 12.95 16.01 -1.70
CA THR A 190 13.55 14.77 -2.19
C THR A 190 15.06 14.92 -2.28
N ALA A 191 15.77 13.99 -1.65
CA ALA A 191 17.22 13.83 -1.79
C ALA A 191 17.54 12.47 -2.40
N ALA A 192 18.80 12.26 -2.80
CA ALA A 192 19.21 10.98 -3.40
C ALA A 192 18.97 9.78 -2.48
N ALA A 193 19.05 9.96 -1.17
CA ALA A 193 19.02 8.89 -0.18
C ALA A 193 17.75 8.88 0.71
N PHE A 194 16.91 9.90 0.63
CA PHE A 194 15.71 10.01 1.44
C PHE A 194 14.65 10.92 0.81
N TYR A 195 13.44 10.79 1.28
CA TYR A 195 12.30 11.65 0.99
C TYR A 195 11.80 12.29 2.29
N GLY A 196 11.90 13.61 2.38
CA GLY A 196 11.34 14.39 3.48
C GLY A 196 9.89 14.76 3.18
N HIS A 197 9.00 14.55 4.14
CA HIS A 197 7.59 14.87 4.02
C HIS A 197 7.04 15.28 5.40
N ASP A 198 6.54 16.49 5.47
CA ASP A 198 6.08 17.12 6.71
C ASP A 198 7.11 17.01 7.84
N ARG A 199 6.83 16.26 8.92
CA ARG A 199 7.75 16.08 10.06
C ARG A 199 8.53 14.78 10.00
N ALA A 200 8.33 13.97 8.97
CA ALA A 200 8.99 12.68 8.81
C ALA A 200 9.98 12.69 7.63
N VAL A 201 10.92 11.78 7.69
CA VAL A 201 11.85 11.48 6.61
C VAL A 201 11.82 9.98 6.37
N SER A 202 11.59 9.59 5.12
CA SER A 202 11.54 8.19 4.70
C SER A 202 12.77 7.80 3.90
N THR A 203 13.26 6.59 4.13
CA THR A 203 14.19 5.91 3.24
C THR A 203 13.52 4.66 2.70
N SER A 204 13.57 4.48 1.38
CA SER A 204 12.90 3.40 0.69
C SER A 204 13.86 2.53 -0.10
N TRP A 205 13.53 1.24 -0.17
CA TRP A 205 14.23 0.22 -0.95
C TRP A 205 13.23 -0.55 -1.79
N THR A 206 13.71 -1.11 -2.89
CA THR A 206 12.92 -2.00 -3.75
C THR A 206 13.58 -3.36 -3.86
N MET A 207 12.78 -4.39 -4.09
CA MET A 207 13.23 -5.73 -4.42
C MET A 207 12.39 -6.25 -5.57
N ALA A 208 13.05 -6.73 -6.64
CA ALA A 208 12.38 -7.48 -7.70
C ALA A 208 12.00 -8.86 -7.17
N THR A 209 10.81 -9.30 -7.49
CA THR A 209 10.34 -10.68 -7.26
C THR A 209 10.41 -11.47 -8.57
N ARG A 210 10.41 -12.79 -8.48
CA ARG A 210 10.20 -13.65 -9.66
C ARG A 210 8.72 -13.99 -9.75
N ALA A 211 8.21 -14.15 -10.95
CA ALA A 211 6.79 -14.45 -11.16
C ALA A 211 6.39 -15.83 -10.58
N ASP A 212 7.35 -16.75 -10.44
CA ASP A 212 7.20 -18.08 -9.85
C ASP A 212 7.48 -18.11 -8.34
N GLU A 213 7.83 -16.99 -7.71
CA GLU A 213 8.02 -16.92 -6.26
C GLU A 213 6.66 -16.71 -5.57
N GLU A 214 6.35 -17.57 -4.63
CA GLU A 214 5.16 -17.44 -3.78
C GLU A 214 5.28 -16.22 -2.85
N LEU A 215 6.47 -16.01 -2.29
CA LEU A 215 6.86 -14.83 -1.52
C LEU A 215 8.30 -14.44 -1.84
N PRO A 216 8.62 -13.14 -1.85
CA PRO A 216 10.00 -12.69 -1.99
C PRO A 216 10.81 -13.15 -0.76
N PRO A 217 12.11 -13.44 -0.92
CA PRO A 217 12.98 -13.89 0.16
C PRO A 217 13.37 -12.71 1.09
N LEU A 218 12.39 -11.95 1.57
CA LEU A 218 12.55 -10.90 2.55
C LEU A 218 12.26 -11.48 3.93
N ASP A 219 13.17 -11.26 4.86
CA ASP A 219 12.93 -11.58 6.26
C ASP A 219 12.04 -10.48 6.87
N PHE A 220 10.73 -10.68 6.75
CA PHE A 220 9.73 -9.72 7.21
C PHE A 220 9.78 -9.51 8.72
N ASP A 221 10.07 -10.57 9.50
CA ASP A 221 10.19 -10.46 10.95
C ASP A 221 11.34 -9.54 11.34
N THR A 222 12.47 -9.62 10.64
CA THR A 222 13.60 -8.70 10.87
C THR A 222 13.33 -7.29 10.34
N VAL A 223 12.71 -7.16 9.15
CA VAL A 223 12.40 -5.85 8.56
C VAL A 223 11.43 -5.07 9.44
N LEU A 224 10.38 -5.73 9.92
CA LEU A 224 9.27 -5.11 10.62
C LEU A 224 9.45 -5.03 12.15
N VAL A 225 10.52 -5.59 12.70
CA VAL A 225 10.81 -5.43 14.14
C VAL A 225 10.85 -3.94 14.51
N PRO A 226 10.09 -3.49 15.53
CA PRO A 226 10.17 -2.11 16.01
C PRO A 226 11.61 -1.72 16.36
N ALA A 227 11.98 -0.47 16.14
CA ALA A 227 13.29 0.04 16.51
C ALA A 227 13.17 1.44 17.07
N PRO A 228 13.83 1.76 18.21
CA PRO A 228 13.80 3.09 18.77
C PRO A 228 14.22 4.16 17.76
N GLY A 229 13.48 5.25 17.69
CA GLY A 229 13.72 6.35 16.75
C GLY A 229 13.29 6.09 15.31
N VAL A 230 12.75 4.89 14.99
CA VAL A 230 12.10 4.62 13.71
C VAL A 230 10.59 4.64 13.93
N LEU A 231 9.93 5.69 13.46
CA LEU A 231 8.51 5.96 13.67
C LEU A 231 7.63 4.88 13.07
N CYS A 232 7.97 4.44 11.85
CA CYS A 232 7.24 3.40 11.13
C CYS A 232 8.19 2.62 10.23
N LYS A 233 7.98 1.31 10.15
CA LYS A 233 8.54 0.44 9.11
C LYS A 233 7.39 -0.17 8.34
N ARG A 234 7.50 -0.18 7.03
CA ARG A 234 6.48 -0.72 6.13
C ARG A 234 7.13 -1.59 5.07
N ALA A 235 6.55 -2.75 4.82
CA ALA A 235 6.88 -3.61 3.70
C ALA A 235 5.63 -3.85 2.86
N THR A 236 5.67 -3.48 1.58
CA THR A 236 4.54 -3.61 0.65
C THR A 236 4.91 -4.55 -0.47
N LEU A 237 4.17 -5.67 -0.56
CA LEU A 237 4.21 -6.58 -1.68
C LEU A 237 3.22 -6.08 -2.73
N ILE A 238 3.66 -6.04 -3.98
CA ILE A 238 2.87 -5.53 -5.10
C ILE A 238 2.63 -6.68 -6.05
N TYR A 239 1.38 -6.85 -6.48
CA TYR A 239 0.93 -7.89 -7.40
C TYR A 239 0.34 -7.25 -8.66
N ARG A 240 0.63 -7.86 -9.80
CA ARG A 240 0.07 -7.46 -11.10
C ARG A 240 -0.35 -8.69 -11.88
N ILE A 241 -1.24 -8.50 -12.84
CA ILE A 241 -1.59 -9.56 -13.78
C ILE A 241 -0.34 -9.99 -14.54
N ALA A 242 -0.09 -11.30 -14.56
CA ALA A 242 0.95 -11.92 -15.35
C ALA A 242 0.31 -12.71 -16.50
N PRO A 243 0.26 -12.17 -17.73
CA PRO A 243 -0.39 -12.84 -18.87
C PRO A 243 0.19 -14.24 -19.16
N ALA A 244 1.51 -14.42 -18.91
CA ALA A 244 2.20 -15.68 -19.06
C ALA A 244 1.79 -16.76 -18.05
N LEU A 245 1.08 -16.41 -16.97
CA LEU A 245 0.66 -17.29 -15.89
C LEU A 245 -0.88 -17.42 -15.83
N GLU A 246 -1.52 -17.67 -16.95
CA GLU A 246 -2.99 -17.82 -17.03
C GLU A 246 -3.77 -16.65 -16.40
N ALA A 247 -3.21 -15.45 -16.53
CA ALA A 247 -3.76 -14.20 -15.99
C ALA A 247 -3.90 -14.15 -14.45
N THR A 248 -3.13 -14.94 -13.71
CA THR A 248 -3.08 -14.82 -12.24
C THR A 248 -2.38 -13.54 -11.79
N LEU A 249 -2.69 -13.07 -10.58
CA LEU A 249 -1.92 -12.01 -9.93
C LEU A 249 -0.56 -12.59 -9.49
N ALA A 250 0.51 -12.12 -10.11
CA ALA A 250 1.87 -12.51 -9.75
C ALA A 250 2.57 -11.43 -8.90
N PRO A 251 3.50 -11.80 -8.01
CA PRO A 251 4.36 -10.84 -7.35
C PRO A 251 5.12 -9.99 -8.36
N PHE A 252 4.97 -8.69 -8.27
CA PHE A 252 5.58 -7.71 -9.17
C PHE A 252 6.84 -7.07 -8.58
N GLY A 253 6.82 -6.82 -7.27
CA GLY A 253 7.93 -6.25 -6.54
C GLY A 253 7.60 -6.02 -5.07
N VAL A 254 8.63 -5.64 -4.32
CA VAL A 254 8.49 -5.24 -2.92
C VAL A 254 9.07 -3.86 -2.74
N VAL A 255 8.36 -3.04 -1.98
CA VAL A 255 8.87 -1.78 -1.44
C VAL A 255 9.00 -1.90 0.07
N VAL A 256 10.15 -1.55 0.59
CA VAL A 256 10.39 -1.43 2.04
C VAL A 256 10.66 0.03 2.34
N THR A 257 10.00 0.58 3.35
CA THR A 257 10.17 1.97 3.79
C THR A 257 10.41 2.01 5.29
N ALA A 258 11.33 2.88 5.72
CA ALA A 258 11.53 3.21 7.14
C ALA A 258 11.41 4.73 7.31
N ASP A 259 10.52 5.15 8.20
CA ASP A 259 10.24 6.55 8.53
C ASP A 259 10.93 6.93 9.84
N VAL A 260 11.58 8.08 9.87
CA VAL A 260 12.25 8.65 11.05
C VAL A 260 11.81 10.09 11.28
N GLY A 261 11.94 10.59 12.50
CA GLY A 261 11.47 11.92 12.90
C GLY A 261 12.33 13.10 12.41
N GLY A 262 13.16 12.91 11.39
CA GLY A 262 14.00 13.98 10.82
C GLY A 262 15.26 13.43 10.16
N ALA A 263 16.00 14.32 9.47
CA ALA A 263 17.17 13.93 8.67
C ALA A 263 18.28 13.26 9.51
N ASN A 264 18.40 13.60 10.79
CA ASN A 264 19.38 12.97 11.69
C ASN A 264 19.13 11.48 11.93
N GLY A 265 17.90 10.99 11.72
CA GLY A 265 17.54 9.59 11.84
C GLY A 265 17.85 8.77 10.56
N VAL A 266 18.16 9.41 9.44
CA VAL A 266 18.41 8.74 8.16
C VAL A 266 19.47 7.63 8.24
N PRO A 267 20.62 7.80 8.90
CA PRO A 267 21.60 6.73 9.02
C PRO A 267 21.05 5.48 9.71
N MET A 268 20.16 5.65 10.70
CA MET A 268 19.50 4.53 11.39
C MET A 268 18.52 3.81 10.47
N ALA A 269 17.71 4.54 9.70
CA ALA A 269 16.86 3.95 8.67
C ALA A 269 17.70 3.19 7.64
N GLN A 270 18.77 3.77 7.14
CA GLN A 270 19.66 3.17 6.15
C GLN A 270 20.39 1.91 6.65
N ALA A 271 20.51 1.71 7.94
CA ALA A 271 21.08 0.49 8.52
C ALA A 271 20.13 -0.74 8.42
N LEU A 272 18.85 -0.57 8.04
CA LEU A 272 17.89 -1.65 7.95
C LEU A 272 18.35 -2.83 7.06
N PRO A 273 18.89 -2.62 5.85
CA PRO A 273 19.35 -3.74 5.02
C PRO A 273 20.50 -4.54 5.65
N SER A 274 21.36 -3.91 6.46
CA SER A 274 22.50 -4.61 7.09
C SER A 274 22.08 -5.70 8.07
N ARG A 275 20.86 -5.64 8.57
CA ARG A 275 20.26 -6.63 9.49
C ARG A 275 19.66 -7.82 8.76
N GLN A 276 19.56 -7.75 7.43
CA GLN A 276 18.97 -8.80 6.61
C GLN A 276 19.98 -9.89 6.26
N SER A 277 19.49 -11.08 5.91
CA SER A 277 20.30 -12.16 5.36
C SER A 277 21.06 -11.68 4.10
N LEU A 278 22.20 -12.30 3.78
CA LEU A 278 22.98 -11.96 2.61
C LEU A 278 22.14 -12.05 1.32
N ARG A 279 21.29 -13.07 1.19
CA ARG A 279 20.41 -13.27 0.05
C ARG A 279 19.45 -12.09 -0.14
N THR A 280 18.81 -11.64 0.94
CA THR A 280 17.91 -10.47 0.95
C THR A 280 18.67 -9.19 0.60
N ARG A 281 19.84 -8.97 1.24
CA ARG A 281 20.66 -7.77 1.00
C ARG A 281 21.11 -7.62 -0.44
N LEU A 282 21.44 -8.73 -1.11
CA LEU A 282 21.85 -8.70 -2.51
C LEU A 282 20.72 -8.34 -3.46
N ARG A 283 19.47 -8.56 -3.08
CA ARG A 283 18.27 -8.25 -3.88
C ARG A 283 17.63 -6.92 -3.52
N LEU A 284 17.76 -6.48 -2.27
CA LEU A 284 17.19 -5.21 -1.80
C LEU A 284 18.06 -4.04 -2.27
N ARG A 285 17.48 -3.15 -3.07
CA ARG A 285 18.16 -2.00 -3.67
C ARG A 285 17.62 -0.70 -3.10
N ALA A 286 18.51 0.19 -2.66
CA ALA A 286 18.12 1.54 -2.29
C ALA A 286 17.53 2.28 -3.50
N ALA A 287 16.44 3.00 -3.27
CA ALA A 287 15.78 3.79 -4.32
C ALA A 287 16.50 5.13 -4.53
N THR A 288 17.79 5.07 -4.84
CA THR A 288 18.64 6.27 -5.02
C THR A 288 18.05 7.20 -6.08
N SER A 289 17.87 8.47 -5.74
CA SER A 289 17.27 9.52 -6.59
C SER A 289 15.82 9.26 -7.05
N ALA A 290 15.13 8.30 -6.41
CA ALA A 290 13.73 7.96 -6.67
C ALA A 290 12.97 7.70 -5.35
N GLN A 291 13.39 8.34 -4.27
CA GLN A 291 12.88 8.07 -2.92
C GLN A 291 11.39 8.43 -2.79
N ASP A 292 10.98 9.56 -3.35
CA ASP A 292 9.59 10.03 -3.38
C ASP A 292 8.66 9.09 -4.17
N THR A 293 9.05 8.74 -5.38
CA THR A 293 8.26 7.85 -6.24
C THR A 293 8.19 6.43 -5.67
N THR A 294 9.27 5.93 -5.08
CA THR A 294 9.30 4.63 -4.42
C THR A 294 8.46 4.62 -3.14
N PHE A 295 8.52 5.68 -2.35
CA PHE A 295 7.63 5.85 -1.20
C PHE A 295 6.16 5.75 -1.61
N LEU A 296 5.76 6.51 -2.65
CA LEU A 296 4.40 6.48 -3.19
C LEU A 296 4.01 5.08 -3.70
N ALA A 297 4.92 4.39 -4.40
CA ALA A 297 4.70 3.02 -4.86
C ALA A 297 4.50 2.03 -3.69
N GLY A 298 5.07 2.32 -2.53
CA GLY A 298 4.89 1.56 -1.29
C GLY A 298 3.56 1.81 -0.57
N LEU A 299 2.77 2.81 -0.98
CA LEU A 299 1.42 3.00 -0.47
C LEU A 299 0.45 2.02 -1.16
N PRO A 300 -0.55 1.46 -0.44
CA PRO A 300 -1.48 0.48 -1.02
C PRO A 300 -2.55 1.13 -1.91
N LEU A 301 -2.17 2.14 -2.71
CA LEU A 301 -3.07 2.99 -3.52
C LEU A 301 -3.03 2.68 -5.03
N ASP A 302 -2.42 1.57 -5.44
CA ASP A 302 -2.20 1.19 -6.85
C ASP A 302 -1.36 2.21 -7.65
N LEU A 303 -0.39 2.84 -7.00
CA LEU A 303 0.49 3.83 -7.61
C LEU A 303 1.77 3.24 -8.21
N ALA A 304 2.08 1.98 -7.91
CA ALA A 304 3.29 1.33 -8.38
C ALA A 304 3.28 1.13 -9.90
N THR A 305 4.33 1.60 -10.56
CA THR A 305 4.58 1.41 -11.99
C THR A 305 5.95 0.78 -12.20
N PRO A 306 6.24 0.18 -13.38
CA PRO A 306 7.51 -0.51 -13.63
C PRO A 306 8.78 0.30 -13.38
N HIS A 307 8.72 1.63 -13.50
CA HIS A 307 9.87 2.50 -13.24
C HIS A 307 10.01 2.93 -11.77
N MET A 308 8.99 2.68 -10.94
CA MET A 308 9.01 3.00 -9.51
C MET A 308 9.52 1.85 -8.64
N VAL A 309 9.46 0.62 -9.15
CA VAL A 309 9.91 -0.59 -8.45
C VAL A 309 10.76 -1.44 -9.37
N MET A 310 11.60 -2.31 -8.80
CA MET A 310 12.30 -3.32 -9.58
C MET A 310 11.31 -4.38 -10.04
N VAL A 311 11.19 -4.55 -11.36
CA VAL A 311 10.23 -5.45 -12.00
C VAL A 311 10.95 -6.68 -12.53
N PRO A 312 10.41 -7.89 -12.37
CA PRO A 312 10.90 -9.09 -13.05
C PRO A 312 10.94 -8.89 -14.56
N ARG A 313 11.96 -9.49 -15.22
CA ARG A 313 12.16 -9.32 -16.66
C ARG A 313 10.94 -9.75 -17.47
N GLU A 314 10.30 -10.83 -17.04
CA GLU A 314 9.13 -11.43 -17.67
C GLU A 314 7.91 -10.50 -17.70
N LEU A 315 7.85 -9.55 -16.77
CA LEU A 315 6.74 -8.59 -16.65
C LEU A 315 7.05 -7.23 -17.32
N LYS A 316 8.32 -6.97 -17.68
CA LYS A 316 8.70 -5.72 -18.37
C LYS A 316 8.23 -5.66 -19.81
N GLU A 317 8.11 -6.80 -20.46
CA GLU A 317 7.72 -6.91 -21.88
C GLU A 317 6.20 -6.75 -22.09
N THR A 318 5.42 -6.74 -20.99
CA THR A 318 3.95 -6.66 -21.01
C THR A 318 3.39 -5.40 -20.36
N ALA A 319 4.24 -4.55 -19.81
CA ALA A 319 3.90 -3.28 -19.17
C ALA A 319 4.18 -2.09 -20.08
#